data_16c95356e430b9a1cff4a78a710dcf47
#
_entry.id   16c95356e430b9a1cff4a78a710dcf47
#
_cell.length_a   1.000
_cell.length_b   1.000
_cell.length_c   1.000
_cell.angle_alpha   90.00
_cell.angle_beta   90.00
_cell.angle_gamma   90.00
#
_symmetry.space_group_name_H-M   'P 1'
#
loop_
_entity.id
_entity.type
_entity.pdbx_description
1 polymer ?
#
loop_
_entity_poly.entity_id
_entity_poly.type
_entity_poly.pdbx_seq_one_letter_code
_entity_poly.pdbx_strand_id
1 'polypeptide(L)'
;MAEVTLAIGAAAVCRDGFPGELKGLVVEPRTRAVTHLVIEPEHAQGLARLVPLDHADAAAEPIRLAYTEAEFKDLGPAEETLAEFVPGYEVPVQLLPAGEGWRPADGPVADGETIPEIREMETIPLVPDTEVEESRGDDVHATDGRVGQFHGLGVNPENGEVLHVLLKRHPWGHAELAIPIGKVSGFEAGVQLSITKQEVKDLAR
;
A
#
# COMPACT_ATOMS: atom_id res chain seq x y z
N MET A 1 10.19 7.63 -24.42
CA MET A 1 9.10 7.68 -23.42
C MET A 1 9.81 7.82 -22.08
N ALA A 2 9.45 8.81 -21.28
CA ALA A 2 10.00 8.94 -19.94
C ALA A 2 9.41 7.81 -19.07
N GLU A 3 10.25 7.13 -18.32
CA GLU A 3 9.86 6.15 -17.31
C GLU A 3 10.19 6.73 -15.94
N VAL A 4 9.29 6.56 -14.98
CA VAL A 4 9.49 6.95 -13.58
C VAL A 4 9.39 5.72 -12.71
N THR A 5 10.30 5.60 -11.77
CA THR A 5 10.31 4.52 -10.79
C THR A 5 9.57 4.93 -9.53
N LEU A 6 8.48 4.25 -9.22
CA LEU A 6 7.75 4.36 -7.96
C LEU A 6 8.21 3.25 -7.01
N ALA A 7 9.26 3.51 -6.25
CA ALA A 7 9.78 2.55 -5.27
C ALA A 7 9.07 2.69 -3.92
N ILE A 8 8.61 1.58 -3.35
CA ILE A 8 8.04 1.56 -2.00
C ILE A 8 9.12 2.00 -0.99
N GLY A 9 8.77 2.94 -0.14
CA GLY A 9 9.71 3.60 0.78
C GLY A 9 10.27 4.92 0.23
N ALA A 10 9.87 5.35 -0.97
CA ALA A 10 10.26 6.65 -1.51
C ALA A 10 9.64 7.78 -0.67
N ALA A 11 10.44 8.82 -0.43
CA ALA A 11 9.96 10.01 0.27
C ALA A 11 8.94 10.77 -0.59
N ALA A 12 7.89 11.27 0.06
CA ALA A 12 6.90 12.15 -0.53
C ALA A 12 6.77 13.44 0.29
N VAL A 13 6.34 14.52 -0.34
CA VAL A 13 6.20 15.82 0.34
C VAL A 13 5.02 16.61 -0.22
N CYS A 14 4.21 17.16 0.68
CA CYS A 14 3.15 18.10 0.34
C CYS A 14 3.72 19.47 -0.08
N ARG A 15 2.90 20.34 -0.68
CA ARG A 15 3.29 21.70 -1.13
C ARG A 15 3.86 22.58 -0.02
N ASP A 16 3.41 22.38 1.20
CA ASP A 16 3.83 23.13 2.41
C ASP A 16 4.98 22.45 3.17
N GLY A 17 5.55 21.38 2.59
CA GLY A 17 6.71 20.68 3.15
C GLY A 17 6.36 19.57 4.14
N PHE A 18 5.07 19.20 4.31
CA PHE A 18 4.66 18.09 5.17
C PHE A 18 5.17 16.76 4.60
N PRO A 19 5.99 15.99 5.36
CA PRO A 19 6.65 14.78 4.86
C PRO A 19 5.77 13.54 4.96
N GLY A 20 5.96 12.63 4.01
CA GLY A 20 5.36 11.30 3.97
C GLY A 20 6.24 10.29 3.25
N GLU A 21 5.81 9.04 3.24
CA GLU A 21 6.51 7.92 2.60
C GLU A 21 5.51 7.11 1.75
N LEU A 22 5.94 6.68 0.58
CA LEU A 22 5.17 5.79 -0.29
C LEU A 22 5.15 4.37 0.33
N LYS A 23 3.98 3.89 0.73
CA LYS A 23 3.77 2.57 1.34
C LYS A 23 3.23 1.53 0.37
N GLY A 24 2.41 1.97 -0.58
CA GLY A 24 1.76 1.09 -1.54
C GLY A 24 1.41 1.80 -2.84
N LEU A 25 1.02 1.01 -3.82
CA LEU A 25 0.59 1.43 -5.14
C LEU A 25 -0.72 0.74 -5.47
N VAL A 26 -1.72 1.51 -5.86
CA VAL A 26 -3.01 0.97 -6.28
C VAL A 26 -3.02 0.84 -7.79
N VAL A 27 -3.24 -0.38 -8.27
CA VAL A 27 -3.22 -0.73 -9.70
C VAL A 27 -4.58 -1.20 -10.14
N GLU A 28 -5.06 -0.70 -11.27
CA GLU A 28 -6.20 -1.28 -11.95
C GLU A 28 -5.72 -2.47 -12.80
N PRO A 29 -6.13 -3.73 -12.47
CA PRO A 29 -5.61 -4.93 -13.13
C PRO A 29 -5.92 -5.01 -14.62
N ARG A 30 -7.03 -4.41 -15.08
CA ARG A 30 -7.49 -4.46 -16.47
C ARG A 30 -6.65 -3.57 -17.38
N THR A 31 -6.41 -2.33 -16.96
CA THR A 31 -5.62 -1.35 -17.72
C THR A 31 -4.14 -1.46 -17.42
N ARG A 32 -3.78 -2.13 -16.31
CA ARG A 32 -2.41 -2.20 -15.78
C ARG A 32 -1.82 -0.81 -15.56
N ALA A 33 -2.62 0.07 -15.01
CA ALA A 33 -2.23 1.44 -14.70
C ALA A 33 -2.29 1.67 -13.20
N VAL A 34 -1.31 2.41 -12.68
CA VAL A 34 -1.34 2.94 -11.31
C VAL A 34 -2.36 4.07 -11.27
N THR A 35 -3.32 3.98 -10.36
CA THR A 35 -4.38 4.99 -10.18
C THR A 35 -4.12 5.86 -8.96
N HIS A 36 -3.66 5.25 -7.86
CA HIS A 36 -3.38 5.96 -6.62
C HIS A 36 -2.05 5.55 -6.01
N LEU A 37 -1.50 6.46 -5.22
CA LEU A 37 -0.37 6.24 -4.32
C LEU A 37 -0.90 6.12 -2.90
N VAL A 38 -0.43 5.13 -2.16
CA VAL A 38 -0.68 5.02 -0.71
C VAL A 38 0.45 5.74 0.01
N ILE A 39 0.15 6.93 0.55
CA ILE A 39 1.14 7.77 1.24
C ILE A 39 0.84 7.77 2.74
N GLU A 40 1.83 7.41 3.53
CA GLU A 40 1.78 7.47 4.99
C GLU A 40 2.57 8.68 5.49
N PRO A 41 2.01 9.52 6.39
CA PRO A 41 2.76 10.59 7.03
C PRO A 41 3.92 10.05 7.88
N GLU A 42 5.09 10.69 7.85
CA GLU A 42 6.29 10.21 8.55
C GLU A 42 6.10 10.04 10.08
N HIS A 43 5.22 10.85 10.68
CA HIS A 43 4.99 10.86 12.13
C HIS A 43 3.63 10.31 12.57
N ALA A 44 2.87 9.68 11.66
CA ALA A 44 1.52 9.21 11.92
C ALA A 44 1.27 7.84 11.27
N GLN A 45 1.90 6.80 11.83
CA GLN A 45 1.72 5.42 11.38
C GLN A 45 0.25 4.99 11.44
N GLY A 46 -0.20 4.27 10.41
CA GLY A 46 -1.59 3.82 10.29
C GLY A 46 -2.56 4.90 9.80
N LEU A 47 -2.07 6.07 9.38
CA LEU A 47 -2.88 7.14 8.79
C LEU A 47 -2.58 7.33 7.30
N ALA A 48 -2.32 6.26 6.59
CA ALA A 48 -2.09 6.30 5.15
C ALA A 48 -3.30 6.85 4.39
N ARG A 49 -3.04 7.59 3.31
CA ARG A 49 -4.05 8.22 2.47
C ARG A 49 -3.89 7.77 1.02
N LEU A 50 -5.02 7.66 0.33
CA LEU A 50 -5.06 7.43 -1.11
C LEU A 50 -4.88 8.75 -1.84
N VAL A 51 -3.75 8.90 -2.53
CA VAL A 51 -3.43 10.07 -3.34
C VAL A 51 -3.57 9.70 -4.81
N PRO A 52 -4.50 10.29 -5.59
CA PRO A 52 -4.58 10.06 -7.02
C PRO A 52 -3.25 10.40 -7.73
N LEU A 53 -2.84 9.56 -8.67
CA LEU A 53 -1.54 9.70 -9.34
C LEU A 53 -1.41 11.03 -10.10
N ASP A 54 -2.49 11.54 -10.68
CA ASP A 54 -2.56 12.83 -11.38
C ASP A 54 -2.35 14.05 -10.47
N HIS A 55 -2.43 13.85 -9.16
CA HIS A 55 -2.14 14.85 -8.12
C HIS A 55 -0.74 14.68 -7.50
N ALA A 56 0.11 13.89 -8.12
CA ALA A 56 1.48 13.68 -7.68
C ALA A 56 2.46 13.89 -8.85
N ASP A 57 3.52 14.68 -8.61
CA ASP A 57 4.68 14.70 -9.49
C ASP A 57 5.61 13.54 -9.08
N ALA A 58 5.34 12.39 -9.67
CA ALA A 58 6.06 11.14 -9.42
C ALA A 58 7.50 11.14 -9.98
N ALA A 59 7.82 12.08 -10.89
CA ALA A 59 9.16 12.22 -11.45
C ALA A 59 10.11 13.02 -10.55
N ALA A 60 9.56 13.69 -9.53
CA ALA A 60 10.36 14.44 -8.57
C ALA A 60 10.89 13.52 -7.45
N GLU A 61 12.08 13.80 -6.94
CA GLU A 61 12.65 13.19 -5.74
C GLU A 61 12.92 14.29 -4.70
N PRO A 62 12.18 14.31 -3.58
CA PRO A 62 11.01 13.47 -3.20
C PRO A 62 9.81 13.66 -4.11
N ILE A 63 8.88 12.66 -4.14
CA ILE A 63 7.60 12.73 -4.83
C ILE A 63 6.84 13.97 -4.31
N ARG A 64 6.38 14.84 -5.21
CA ARG A 64 5.68 16.06 -4.81
C ARG A 64 4.18 15.90 -4.94
N LEU A 65 3.46 16.10 -3.85
CA LEU A 65 2.00 16.02 -3.80
C LEU A 65 1.38 17.40 -4.06
N ALA A 66 0.31 17.44 -4.82
CA ALA A 66 -0.44 18.66 -5.13
C ALA A 66 -1.31 19.16 -3.95
N TYR A 67 -1.11 18.64 -2.76
CA TYR A 67 -1.87 18.93 -1.54
C TYR A 67 -1.02 19.70 -0.51
N THR A 68 -1.70 20.47 0.34
CA THR A 68 -1.17 20.91 1.64
C THR A 68 -1.39 19.82 2.68
N GLU A 69 -0.75 19.94 3.86
CA GLU A 69 -1.00 19.01 4.98
C GLU A 69 -2.47 18.87 5.34
N ALA A 70 -3.20 20.01 5.39
CA ALA A 70 -4.62 20.00 5.72
C ALA A 70 -5.45 19.26 4.65
N GLU A 71 -5.25 19.57 3.37
CA GLU A 71 -5.93 18.89 2.26
C GLU A 71 -5.57 17.40 2.20
N PHE A 72 -4.31 17.04 2.50
CA PHE A 72 -3.87 15.66 2.55
C PHE A 72 -4.58 14.87 3.67
N LYS A 73 -4.75 15.46 4.85
CA LYS A 73 -5.46 14.83 5.97
C LYS A 73 -6.95 14.60 5.70
N ASP A 74 -7.54 15.41 4.82
CA ASP A 74 -8.94 15.30 4.41
C ASP A 74 -9.16 14.23 3.32
N LEU A 75 -8.10 13.67 2.73
CA LEU A 75 -8.21 12.56 1.78
C LEU A 75 -8.76 11.30 2.47
N GLY A 76 -9.40 10.44 1.68
CA GLY A 76 -9.86 9.13 2.15
C GLY A 76 -8.72 8.31 2.77
N PRO A 77 -8.99 7.58 3.85
CA PRO A 77 -8.00 6.63 4.40
C PRO A 77 -7.72 5.54 3.39
N ALA A 78 -6.47 5.04 3.38
CA ALA A 78 -6.10 3.90 2.54
C ALA A 78 -6.52 2.57 3.18
N GLU A 79 -6.65 2.54 4.50
CA GLU A 79 -6.92 1.34 5.28
C GLU A 79 -8.00 1.61 6.34
N GLU A 80 -8.81 0.60 6.64
CA GLU A 80 -9.73 0.58 7.77
C GLU A 80 -9.35 -0.56 8.71
N THR A 81 -9.19 -0.24 9.99
CA THR A 81 -8.94 -1.27 11.00
C THR A 81 -10.26 -1.68 11.65
N LEU A 82 -10.66 -2.92 11.40
CA LEU A 82 -11.83 -3.52 12.03
C LEU A 82 -11.42 -4.30 13.28
N ALA A 83 -12.07 -4.01 14.40
CA ALA A 83 -11.94 -4.80 15.62
C ALA A 83 -13.05 -5.84 15.67
N GLU A 84 -12.73 -7.14 15.65
CA GLU A 84 -13.69 -8.21 15.82
C GLU A 84 -13.96 -8.45 17.32
N PHE A 85 -15.20 -8.22 17.73
CA PHE A 85 -15.67 -8.50 19.09
C PHE A 85 -16.27 -9.89 19.18
N VAL A 86 -15.95 -10.61 20.25
CA VAL A 86 -16.54 -11.92 20.54
C VAL A 86 -18.05 -11.76 20.75
N PRO A 87 -18.91 -12.57 20.09
CA PRO A 87 -20.36 -12.50 20.26
C PRO A 87 -20.76 -12.75 21.71
N GLY A 88 -21.48 -11.82 22.31
CA GLY A 88 -22.00 -11.92 23.67
C GLY A 88 -22.13 -10.59 24.41
N TYR A 89 -21.50 -9.53 23.93
CA TYR A 89 -21.62 -8.19 24.50
C TYR A 89 -21.96 -7.15 23.43
N GLU A 90 -23.13 -6.54 23.53
CA GLU A 90 -23.47 -5.33 22.79
C GLU A 90 -22.76 -4.15 23.46
N VAL A 91 -21.55 -3.85 23.02
CA VAL A 91 -20.91 -2.57 23.36
C VAL A 91 -21.24 -1.62 22.23
N PRO A 92 -21.83 -0.43 22.48
CA PRO A 92 -22.00 0.58 21.45
C PRO A 92 -20.59 1.08 21.05
N VAL A 93 -20.07 0.54 19.97
CA VAL A 93 -18.80 0.98 19.40
C VAL A 93 -19.03 2.27 18.64
N GLN A 94 -18.66 3.37 19.24
CA GLN A 94 -18.43 4.60 18.52
C GLN A 94 -17.03 4.51 17.94
N LEU A 95 -16.93 4.25 16.63
CA LEU A 95 -15.66 4.29 15.90
C LEU A 95 -15.05 5.67 16.08
N LEU A 96 -13.95 5.72 16.83
CA LEU A 96 -13.14 6.92 16.96
C LEU A 96 -12.20 6.99 15.73
N PRO A 97 -11.98 8.18 15.16
CA PRO A 97 -11.01 8.34 14.09
C PRO A 97 -9.62 7.87 14.54
N ALA A 98 -8.90 7.23 13.62
CA ALA A 98 -7.56 6.70 13.86
C ALA A 98 -6.65 7.79 14.45
N GLY A 99 -6.07 7.53 15.62
CA GLY A 99 -5.17 8.46 16.33
C GLY A 99 -5.57 8.81 17.76
N GLU A 100 -6.81 8.58 18.17
CA GLU A 100 -7.20 8.67 19.57
C GLU A 100 -7.39 7.27 20.15
N GLY A 101 -6.46 6.86 21.02
CA GLY A 101 -6.50 5.57 21.66
C GLY A 101 -7.87 5.30 22.32
N TRP A 102 -8.35 4.07 22.18
CA TRP A 102 -9.58 3.59 22.79
C TRP A 102 -9.64 3.99 24.26
N ARG A 103 -10.69 4.72 24.64
CA ARG A 103 -11.06 4.96 26.05
C ARG A 103 -12.40 4.30 26.30
N PRO A 104 -12.53 3.44 27.33
CA PRO A 104 -13.83 2.99 27.77
C PRO A 104 -14.68 4.22 28.10
N ALA A 105 -15.94 4.26 27.65
CA ALA A 105 -16.88 5.27 28.12
C ALA A 105 -16.90 5.20 29.65
N ASP A 106 -16.77 6.36 30.33
CA ASP A 106 -16.78 6.49 31.79
C ASP A 106 -18.14 6.01 32.35
N GLY A 107 -18.27 4.70 32.48
CA GLY A 107 -19.35 4.04 33.23
C GLY A 107 -18.74 3.23 34.37
N PRO A 108 -19.41 3.12 35.51
CA PRO A 108 -18.90 2.30 36.61
C PRO A 108 -18.76 0.85 36.12
N VAL A 109 -17.53 0.34 36.08
CA VAL A 109 -17.25 -1.08 35.88
C VAL A 109 -17.80 -1.79 37.11
N ALA A 110 -18.85 -2.58 36.95
CA ALA A 110 -19.35 -3.42 38.03
C ALA A 110 -18.27 -4.47 38.34
N ASP A 111 -17.99 -4.65 39.62
CA ASP A 111 -17.01 -5.64 40.10
C ASP A 111 -17.31 -7.03 39.51
N GLY A 112 -16.44 -7.52 38.62
CA GLY A 112 -16.48 -8.86 38.07
C GLY A 112 -16.73 -8.98 36.56
N GLU A 113 -16.90 -7.88 35.80
CA GLU A 113 -16.98 -7.94 34.34
C GLU A 113 -15.61 -8.03 33.70
N THR A 114 -15.38 -9.14 33.02
CA THR A 114 -14.19 -9.38 32.20
C THR A 114 -14.25 -8.44 31.00
N ILE A 115 -13.22 -7.58 30.85
CA ILE A 115 -13.05 -6.77 29.65
C ILE A 115 -12.95 -7.73 28.45
N PRO A 116 -13.76 -7.57 27.38
CA PRO A 116 -13.64 -8.44 26.21
C PRO A 116 -12.24 -8.31 25.62
N GLU A 117 -11.56 -9.43 25.51
CA GLU A 117 -10.24 -9.49 24.89
C GLU A 117 -10.42 -9.27 23.38
N ILE A 118 -9.80 -8.21 22.85
CA ILE A 118 -9.73 -8.00 21.40
C ILE A 118 -8.84 -9.12 20.85
N ARG A 119 -9.46 -10.08 20.15
CA ARG A 119 -8.73 -11.26 19.65
C ARG A 119 -8.03 -11.04 18.33
N GLU A 120 -8.56 -10.16 17.49
CA GLU A 120 -7.95 -9.88 16.18
C GLU A 120 -8.29 -8.46 15.73
N MET A 121 -7.28 -7.73 15.24
CA MET A 121 -7.46 -6.49 14.49
C MET A 121 -7.14 -6.82 13.05
N GLU A 122 -8.14 -6.77 12.17
CA GLU A 122 -7.94 -6.93 10.75
C GLU A 122 -7.88 -5.55 10.09
N THR A 123 -6.79 -5.28 9.38
CA THR A 123 -6.65 -4.07 8.58
C THR A 123 -7.04 -4.40 7.15
N ILE A 124 -8.05 -3.72 6.64
CA ILE A 124 -8.58 -3.91 5.29
C ILE A 124 -8.19 -2.72 4.44
N PRO A 125 -7.55 -2.92 3.27
CA PRO A 125 -7.28 -1.84 2.33
C PRO A 125 -8.59 -1.29 1.76
N LEU A 126 -8.76 0.03 1.78
CA LEU A 126 -9.93 0.73 1.24
C LEU A 126 -9.65 1.21 -0.18
N VAL A 127 -9.40 0.27 -1.08
CA VAL A 127 -9.23 0.56 -2.50
C VAL A 127 -10.55 0.34 -3.26
N PRO A 128 -10.77 1.00 -4.42
CA PRO A 128 -11.93 0.73 -5.25
C PRO A 128 -12.07 -0.76 -5.59
N ASP A 129 -13.30 -1.29 -5.64
CA ASP A 129 -13.61 -2.74 -5.82
C ASP A 129 -12.93 -3.40 -7.04
N THR A 130 -12.50 -2.62 -8.02
CA THR A 130 -11.84 -3.10 -9.25
C THR A 130 -10.33 -2.95 -9.22
N GLU A 131 -9.78 -2.42 -8.16
CA GLU A 131 -8.36 -2.08 -8.01
C GLU A 131 -7.70 -2.98 -6.97
N VAL A 132 -6.37 -3.12 -7.05
CA VAL A 132 -5.57 -3.91 -6.13
C VAL A 132 -4.45 -3.06 -5.58
N GLU A 133 -4.25 -3.10 -4.27
CA GLU A 133 -3.11 -2.48 -3.61
C GLU A 133 -1.94 -3.46 -3.56
N GLU A 134 -0.78 -3.01 -4.05
CA GLU A 134 0.49 -3.71 -3.93
C GLU A 134 1.38 -2.97 -2.93
N SER A 135 1.67 -3.65 -1.83
CA SER A 135 2.41 -3.09 -0.70
C SER A 135 3.81 -3.69 -0.56
N ARG A 136 4.62 -3.04 0.27
CA ARG A 136 5.97 -3.52 0.55
C ARG A 136 5.95 -4.90 1.21
N GLY A 137 6.63 -5.85 0.58
CA GLY A 137 6.78 -7.18 1.12
C GLY A 137 5.82 -8.20 0.52
N ASP A 138 4.89 -7.76 -0.32
CA ASP A 138 4.02 -8.66 -1.06
C ASP A 138 4.85 -9.61 -1.92
N ASP A 139 4.41 -10.84 -1.98
CA ASP A 139 5.15 -11.89 -2.66
C ASP A 139 4.94 -11.80 -4.18
N VAL A 140 6.06 -11.87 -4.92
CA VAL A 140 6.03 -12.02 -6.37
C VAL A 140 6.17 -13.49 -6.72
N HIS A 141 5.21 -14.02 -7.47
CA HIS A 141 5.09 -15.41 -7.84
C HIS A 141 5.37 -15.65 -9.33
N ALA A 142 6.32 -16.53 -9.61
CA ALA A 142 6.51 -17.13 -10.93
C ALA A 142 5.59 -18.36 -11.07
N THR A 143 5.47 -18.94 -12.27
CA THR A 143 4.64 -20.12 -12.53
C THR A 143 5.01 -21.33 -11.68
N ASP A 144 6.24 -21.40 -11.17
CA ASP A 144 6.81 -22.48 -10.36
C ASP A 144 7.11 -22.05 -8.91
N GLY A 145 6.52 -20.96 -8.44
CA GLY A 145 6.52 -20.49 -7.05
C GLY A 145 7.19 -19.12 -6.84
N ARG A 146 7.28 -18.71 -5.58
CA ARG A 146 7.77 -17.40 -5.16
C ARG A 146 9.19 -17.09 -5.66
N VAL A 147 9.41 -15.86 -6.17
CA VAL A 147 10.71 -15.40 -6.70
C VAL A 147 11.31 -14.24 -5.93
N GLY A 148 10.51 -13.49 -5.20
CA GLY A 148 10.99 -12.32 -4.45
C GLY A 148 9.85 -11.58 -3.81
N GLN A 149 10.15 -10.35 -3.39
CA GLN A 149 9.17 -9.43 -2.81
C GLN A 149 9.00 -8.20 -3.72
N PHE A 150 7.79 -7.71 -3.79
CA PHE A 150 7.44 -6.49 -4.47
C PHE A 150 8.19 -5.30 -3.86
N HIS A 151 8.71 -4.43 -4.71
CA HIS A 151 9.46 -3.26 -4.32
C HIS A 151 8.94 -1.97 -4.95
N GLY A 152 8.23 -2.06 -6.05
CA GLY A 152 7.70 -0.91 -6.75
C GLY A 152 7.38 -1.19 -8.21
N LEU A 153 7.04 -0.13 -8.93
CA LEU A 153 6.69 -0.17 -10.34
C LEU A 153 7.48 0.89 -11.12
N GLY A 154 7.89 0.53 -12.34
CA GLY A 154 8.28 1.48 -13.37
C GLY A 154 7.03 1.86 -14.18
N VAL A 155 6.70 3.14 -14.22
CA VAL A 155 5.48 3.64 -14.85
C VAL A 155 5.76 4.73 -15.87
N ASN A 156 4.85 4.87 -16.83
CA ASN A 156 4.77 6.04 -17.68
C ASN A 156 4.09 7.17 -16.87
N PRO A 157 4.76 8.30 -16.61
CA PRO A 157 4.21 9.37 -15.78
C PRO A 157 3.02 10.10 -16.40
N GLU A 158 2.80 9.97 -17.72
CA GLU A 158 1.72 10.67 -18.43
C GLU A 158 0.35 9.99 -18.24
N ASN A 159 0.34 8.66 -18.09
CA ASN A 159 -0.91 7.88 -18.05
C ASN A 159 -0.94 6.81 -16.94
N GLY A 160 0.10 6.72 -16.12
CA GLY A 160 0.20 5.72 -15.05
C GLY A 160 0.43 4.28 -15.53
N GLU A 161 0.57 4.04 -16.83
CA GLU A 161 0.76 2.70 -17.40
C GLU A 161 2.02 2.04 -16.81
N VAL A 162 1.85 0.83 -16.26
CA VAL A 162 2.96 0.05 -15.71
C VAL A 162 3.80 -0.51 -16.86
N LEU A 163 5.09 -0.24 -16.82
CA LEU A 163 6.08 -0.73 -17.78
C LEU A 163 6.85 -1.92 -17.22
N HIS A 164 7.21 -1.84 -15.94
CA HIS A 164 7.99 -2.85 -15.24
C HIS A 164 7.49 -3.04 -13.80
N VAL A 165 7.62 -4.27 -13.29
CA VAL A 165 7.51 -4.59 -11.87
C VAL A 165 8.91 -4.70 -11.29
N LEU A 166 9.16 -3.97 -10.21
CA LEU A 166 10.43 -4.01 -9.49
C LEU A 166 10.33 -5.00 -8.34
N LEU A 167 11.25 -5.94 -8.26
CA LEU A 167 11.31 -6.90 -7.16
C LEU A 167 12.69 -6.94 -6.50
N LYS A 168 12.70 -7.19 -5.20
CA LYS A 168 13.89 -7.54 -4.43
C LYS A 168 13.96 -9.05 -4.24
N ARG A 169 15.10 -9.64 -4.56
CA ARG A 169 15.36 -11.08 -4.35
C ARG A 169 15.96 -11.30 -2.96
N HIS A 170 15.28 -12.08 -2.12
CA HIS A 170 15.84 -12.64 -0.89
C HIS A 170 16.21 -14.12 -1.10
N PRO A 171 17.34 -14.63 -0.53
CA PRO A 171 18.39 -14.02 0.30
C PRO A 171 19.69 -13.67 -0.47
N TRP A 172 19.69 -13.62 -1.80
CA TRP A 172 20.89 -13.67 -2.64
C TRP A 172 21.34 -12.32 -3.21
N GLY A 173 21.11 -11.21 -2.52
CA GLY A 173 21.66 -9.91 -2.91
C GLY A 173 20.66 -8.75 -2.88
N HIS A 174 21.20 -7.53 -2.85
CA HIS A 174 20.44 -6.28 -2.85
C HIS A 174 20.05 -5.82 -4.27
N ALA A 175 20.23 -6.67 -5.29
CA ALA A 175 19.92 -6.29 -6.66
C ALA A 175 18.40 -6.23 -6.87
N GLU A 176 17.93 -5.06 -7.25
CA GLU A 176 16.60 -4.88 -7.80
C GLU A 176 16.54 -5.48 -9.20
N LEU A 177 15.45 -6.16 -9.49
CA LEU A 177 15.19 -6.72 -10.81
C LEU A 177 13.92 -6.12 -11.36
N ALA A 178 14.02 -5.52 -12.55
CA ALA A 178 12.89 -5.00 -13.30
C ALA A 178 12.34 -6.09 -14.23
N ILE A 179 11.09 -6.50 -14.01
CA ILE A 179 10.38 -7.46 -14.85
C ILE A 179 9.44 -6.69 -15.79
N PRO A 180 9.60 -6.80 -17.12
CA PRO A 180 8.70 -6.14 -18.06
C PRO A 180 7.25 -6.57 -17.86
N ILE A 181 6.31 -5.63 -17.96
CA ILE A 181 4.88 -5.86 -17.74
C ILE A 181 4.31 -6.98 -18.63
N GLY A 182 4.88 -7.19 -19.82
CA GLY A 182 4.52 -8.31 -20.70
C GLY A 182 4.79 -9.70 -20.14
N LYS A 183 5.55 -9.80 -19.02
CA LYS A 183 5.81 -11.03 -18.27
C LYS A 183 4.96 -11.16 -17.00
N VAL A 184 4.09 -10.20 -16.74
CA VAL A 184 3.14 -10.20 -15.62
C VAL A 184 1.81 -10.71 -16.14
N SER A 185 1.25 -11.73 -15.48
CA SER A 185 -0.07 -12.28 -15.79
C SER A 185 -1.21 -11.54 -15.07
N GLY A 186 -0.94 -11.04 -13.86
CA GLY A 186 -1.93 -10.31 -13.07
C GLY A 186 -1.36 -9.77 -11.76
N PHE A 187 -2.23 -9.00 -11.07
CA PHE A 187 -1.97 -8.40 -9.76
C PHE A 187 -2.93 -8.95 -8.69
N GLU A 188 -3.84 -9.84 -9.03
CA GLU A 188 -4.77 -10.46 -8.08
C GLU A 188 -4.00 -11.40 -7.14
N ALA A 189 -4.12 -11.18 -5.83
CA ALA A 189 -3.37 -11.91 -4.80
C ALA A 189 -1.82 -11.77 -4.92
N GLY A 190 -1.36 -10.53 -5.06
CA GLY A 190 0.04 -10.17 -5.30
C GLY A 190 0.46 -10.34 -6.76
N VAL A 191 1.68 -9.93 -7.08
CA VAL A 191 2.17 -9.93 -8.46
C VAL A 191 2.39 -11.35 -8.97
N GLN A 192 1.67 -11.72 -10.03
CA GLN A 192 1.77 -13.02 -10.70
C GLN A 192 2.54 -12.89 -12.03
N LEU A 193 3.59 -13.67 -12.19
CA LEU A 193 4.38 -13.71 -13.42
C LEU A 193 3.96 -14.87 -14.33
N SER A 194 4.03 -14.65 -15.64
CA SER A 194 3.78 -15.67 -16.65
C SER A 194 5.03 -16.53 -16.99
N ILE A 195 6.14 -16.29 -16.29
CA ILE A 195 7.44 -16.93 -16.51
C ILE A 195 7.89 -17.75 -15.30
N THR A 196 8.85 -18.64 -15.51
CA THR A 196 9.45 -19.51 -14.48
C THR A 196 10.54 -18.77 -13.68
N LYS A 197 10.89 -19.32 -12.50
CA LYS A 197 12.03 -18.84 -11.69
C LYS A 197 13.35 -18.81 -12.46
N GLN A 198 13.54 -19.75 -13.38
CA GLN A 198 14.76 -19.81 -14.18
C GLN A 198 14.80 -18.64 -15.17
N GLU A 199 13.69 -18.35 -15.84
CA GLU A 199 13.59 -17.20 -16.75
C GLU A 199 13.75 -15.87 -16.01
N VAL A 200 13.22 -15.75 -14.78
CA VAL A 200 13.47 -14.58 -13.91
C VAL A 200 14.95 -14.41 -13.60
N LYS A 201 15.69 -15.53 -13.37
CA LYS A 201 17.14 -15.47 -13.16
C LYS A 201 17.90 -15.03 -14.40
N ASP A 202 17.43 -15.42 -15.56
CA ASP A 202 18.08 -15.10 -16.84
C ASP A 202 17.87 -13.62 -17.21
N LEU A 203 16.77 -12.98 -16.76
CA LEU A 203 16.56 -11.54 -16.87
C LEU A 203 17.51 -10.71 -15.97
N ALA A 204 18.06 -11.33 -14.93
CA ALA A 204 18.97 -10.69 -13.98
C ALA A 204 20.44 -10.68 -14.43
N ARG A 205 20.75 -11.19 -15.62
CA ARG A 205 22.10 -11.25 -16.22
C ARG A 205 22.34 -10.13 -17.22
#